data_a47ac37a4630f045788652b29b11fc50
#
_entry.id   a47ac37a4630f045788652b29b11fc50
#
_cell.length_a   1.000
_cell.length_b   1.000
_cell.length_c   1.000
_cell.angle_alpha   90.00
_cell.angle_beta   90.00
_cell.angle_gamma   90.00
#
_symmetry.space_group_name_H-M   'P 1'
#
loop_
_entity.id
_entity.type
_entity.pdbx_description
1 polymer ?
#
loop_
_entity_poly.entity_id
_entity_poly.type
_entity_poly.pdbx_seq_one_letter_code
_entity_poly.pdbx_strand_id
1 'polypeptide(L)'
;MSSTPDMRVDEARDEVVVTLTPAATASDRDAASVIWLHGLGADGHDFVPIIPELRLTPPGVLRFVFPHAPVRPVTLNGGMPMRAWYDILELSAEGRKDEAGTRASAARIGALIEREIGRGVATTRISLAGFSQGGAIALHAALRYPQRLGGVMALSTYLPLHESVASEASAANRHLPILMCHGLHDPMLSLALGEQSRDFLASLG
;
A
#
# COMPACT_ATOMS: atom_id res chain seq x y z
N MET A 1 -0.28 26.14 -20.86
CA MET A 1 -1.54 25.37 -20.86
C MET A 1 -1.21 23.98 -20.32
N SER A 2 -1.60 23.64 -19.10
CA SER A 2 -1.39 22.32 -18.52
C SER A 2 -2.37 21.38 -19.23
N SER A 3 -1.89 20.56 -20.16
CA SER A 3 -2.71 19.55 -20.81
C SER A 3 -2.95 18.42 -19.80
N THR A 4 -4.21 18.07 -19.60
CA THR A 4 -4.61 16.94 -18.78
C THR A 4 -3.92 15.67 -19.30
N PRO A 5 -3.32 14.83 -18.43
CA PRO A 5 -2.73 13.57 -18.87
C PRO A 5 -3.81 12.64 -19.44
N ASP A 6 -3.45 11.82 -20.40
CA ASP A 6 -4.31 10.73 -20.87
C ASP A 6 -4.39 9.66 -19.78
N MET A 7 -5.61 9.20 -19.49
CA MET A 7 -5.88 8.19 -18.47
C MET A 7 -6.45 6.92 -19.10
N ARG A 8 -5.77 5.82 -18.90
CA ARG A 8 -6.20 4.49 -19.33
C ARG A 8 -6.43 3.59 -18.11
N VAL A 9 -7.50 2.81 -18.13
CA VAL A 9 -7.81 1.79 -17.13
C VAL A 9 -7.75 0.43 -17.79
N ASP A 10 -6.93 -0.46 -17.24
CA ASP A 10 -6.80 -1.86 -17.66
C ASP A 10 -7.23 -2.76 -16.51
N GLU A 11 -8.09 -3.71 -16.78
CA GLU A 11 -8.60 -4.66 -15.80
C GLU A 11 -8.03 -6.05 -16.07
N ALA A 12 -7.51 -6.69 -15.03
CA ALA A 12 -7.04 -8.05 -15.04
C ALA A 12 -7.70 -8.84 -13.89
N ARG A 13 -7.58 -10.17 -13.92
CA ARG A 13 -8.21 -11.05 -12.91
C ARG A 13 -7.84 -10.68 -11.47
N ASP A 14 -6.60 -10.28 -11.24
CA ASP A 14 -6.05 -10.11 -9.91
C ASP A 14 -5.75 -8.65 -9.54
N GLU A 15 -6.03 -7.70 -10.46
CA GLU A 15 -5.75 -6.28 -10.24
C GLU A 15 -6.46 -5.37 -11.24
N VAL A 16 -6.60 -4.09 -10.87
CA VAL A 16 -6.92 -3.00 -11.78
C VAL A 16 -5.70 -2.11 -11.91
N VAL A 17 -5.38 -1.64 -13.12
CA VAL A 17 -4.27 -0.73 -13.37
C VAL A 17 -4.77 0.55 -14.02
N VAL A 18 -4.46 1.69 -13.43
CA VAL A 18 -4.69 3.00 -14.02
C VAL A 18 -3.35 3.59 -14.45
N THR A 19 -3.23 3.96 -15.72
CA THR A 19 -2.03 4.59 -16.27
C THR A 19 -2.34 6.01 -16.68
N LEU A 20 -1.59 6.97 -16.14
CA LEU A 20 -1.58 8.36 -16.57
C LEU A 20 -0.37 8.61 -17.46
N THR A 21 -0.63 9.01 -18.69
CA THR A 21 0.41 9.36 -19.66
C THR A 21 0.42 10.87 -19.87
N PRO A 22 1.56 11.57 -19.63
CA PRO A 22 1.62 13.01 -19.85
C PRO A 22 1.46 13.34 -21.34
N ALA A 23 0.87 14.50 -21.63
CA ALA A 23 0.60 14.92 -23.00
C ALA A 23 1.85 15.34 -23.80
N ALA A 24 2.97 15.63 -23.12
CA ALA A 24 4.28 15.88 -23.73
C ALA A 24 5.08 14.58 -23.79
N THR A 25 6.10 14.52 -24.65
CA THR A 25 7.01 13.37 -24.75
C THR A 25 7.57 13.00 -23.38
N ALA A 26 7.00 11.96 -22.79
CA ALA A 26 7.44 11.44 -21.50
C ALA A 26 8.79 10.75 -21.68
N SER A 27 9.70 10.99 -20.75
CA SER A 27 10.92 10.19 -20.63
C SER A 27 10.59 8.91 -19.86
N ASP A 28 10.98 7.74 -20.37
CA ASP A 28 10.87 6.47 -19.65
C ASP A 28 11.61 6.51 -18.28
N ARG A 29 12.64 7.38 -18.18
CA ARG A 29 13.39 7.62 -16.94
C ARG A 29 12.55 8.25 -15.83
N ASP A 30 11.44 8.90 -16.18
CA ASP A 30 10.54 9.57 -15.25
C ASP A 30 9.30 8.72 -14.89
N ALA A 31 9.25 7.47 -15.35
CA ALA A 31 8.20 6.54 -15.00
C ALA A 31 8.17 6.29 -13.49
N ALA A 32 6.97 6.22 -12.93
CA ALA A 32 6.73 5.95 -11.51
C ALA A 32 5.54 5.00 -11.34
N SER A 33 5.51 4.28 -10.23
CA SER A 33 4.40 3.38 -9.91
C SER A 33 3.94 3.56 -8.46
N VAL A 34 2.64 3.49 -8.25
CA VAL A 34 2.01 3.42 -6.93
C VAL A 34 1.24 2.11 -6.84
N ILE A 35 1.62 1.22 -5.92
CA ILE A 35 0.86 0.00 -5.62
C ILE A 35 -0.05 0.34 -4.45
N TRP A 36 -1.38 0.37 -4.69
CA TRP A 36 -2.36 0.85 -3.73
C TRP A 36 -3.31 -0.25 -3.29
N LEU A 37 -3.27 -0.56 -2.00
CA LEU A 37 -3.98 -1.68 -1.37
C LEU A 37 -5.27 -1.20 -0.73
N HIS A 38 -6.37 -1.88 -1.05
CA HIS A 38 -7.71 -1.61 -0.49
C HIS A 38 -7.86 -2.14 0.94
N GLY A 39 -8.92 -1.73 1.63
CA GLY A 39 -9.29 -2.22 2.95
C GLY A 39 -9.98 -3.59 2.93
N LEU A 40 -10.28 -4.12 4.13
CA LEU A 40 -11.00 -5.38 4.30
C LEU A 40 -12.36 -5.34 3.58
N GLY A 41 -12.67 -6.40 2.83
CA GLY A 41 -13.95 -6.57 2.14
C GLY A 41 -14.11 -5.77 0.85
N ALA A 42 -13.24 -4.77 0.59
CA ALA A 42 -13.19 -4.02 -0.66
C ALA A 42 -12.40 -4.80 -1.74
N ASP A 43 -12.11 -4.15 -2.86
CA ASP A 43 -11.29 -4.70 -3.94
C ASP A 43 -10.48 -3.61 -4.65
N GLY A 44 -9.78 -3.95 -5.73
CA GLY A 44 -8.92 -3.03 -6.46
C GLY A 44 -9.65 -1.86 -7.12
N HIS A 45 -10.97 -1.86 -7.24
CA HIS A 45 -11.73 -0.74 -7.81
C HIS A 45 -11.99 0.39 -6.80
N ASP A 46 -11.82 0.11 -5.51
CA ASP A 46 -12.21 1.01 -4.40
C ASP A 46 -11.61 2.42 -4.55
N PHE A 47 -10.34 2.50 -4.96
CA PHE A 47 -9.62 3.77 -5.10
C PHE A 47 -9.46 4.27 -6.55
N VAL A 48 -9.90 3.50 -7.55
CA VAL A 48 -9.82 3.95 -8.96
C VAL A 48 -10.51 5.30 -9.19
N PRO A 49 -11.72 5.56 -8.63
CA PRO A 49 -12.41 6.82 -8.84
C PRO A 49 -11.70 8.06 -8.27
N ILE A 50 -10.77 7.90 -7.31
CA ILE A 50 -10.06 9.05 -6.74
C ILE A 50 -8.95 9.58 -7.67
N ILE A 51 -8.46 8.77 -8.59
CA ILE A 51 -7.30 9.14 -9.43
C ILE A 51 -7.54 10.42 -10.23
N PRO A 52 -8.65 10.61 -10.95
CA PRO A 52 -8.90 11.88 -11.64
C PRO A 52 -9.04 13.07 -10.68
N GLU A 53 -9.55 12.85 -9.45
CA GLU A 53 -9.71 13.90 -8.44
C GLU A 53 -8.36 14.40 -7.87
N LEU A 54 -7.32 13.60 -7.92
CA LEU A 54 -5.98 13.99 -7.50
C LEU A 54 -5.35 15.04 -8.45
N ARG A 55 -5.89 15.24 -9.65
CA ARG A 55 -5.45 16.23 -10.65
C ARG A 55 -3.94 16.22 -10.88
N LEU A 56 -3.37 15.03 -10.94
CA LEU A 56 -1.94 14.83 -11.09
C LEU A 56 -1.45 15.24 -12.48
N THR A 57 -0.28 15.86 -12.52
CA THR A 57 0.43 16.20 -13.76
C THR A 57 1.84 15.57 -13.73
N PRO A 58 1.93 14.23 -13.90
CA PRO A 58 3.21 13.54 -13.74
C PRO A 58 4.19 13.94 -14.86
N PRO A 59 5.51 14.03 -14.56
CA PRO A 59 6.53 14.34 -15.55
C PRO A 59 6.79 13.16 -16.52
N GLY A 60 6.42 11.95 -16.15
CA GLY A 60 6.53 10.72 -16.90
C GLY A 60 5.29 9.86 -16.75
N VAL A 61 5.32 8.65 -17.26
CA VAL A 61 4.23 7.68 -17.10
C VAL A 61 4.06 7.35 -15.62
N LEU A 62 2.86 7.55 -15.08
CA LEU A 62 2.51 7.19 -13.71
C LEU A 62 1.48 6.06 -13.72
N ARG A 63 1.84 4.94 -13.13
CA ARG A 63 0.98 3.76 -13.02
C ARG A 63 0.48 3.60 -11.60
N PHE A 64 -0.82 3.41 -11.45
CA PHE A 64 -1.45 2.96 -10.22
C PHE A 64 -1.83 1.49 -10.40
N VAL A 65 -1.33 0.65 -9.52
CA VAL A 65 -1.64 -0.78 -9.48
C VAL A 65 -2.51 -1.04 -8.26
N PHE A 66 -3.72 -1.50 -8.47
CA PHE A 66 -4.71 -1.80 -7.43
C PHE A 66 -4.93 -3.31 -7.38
N PRO A 67 -4.13 -4.07 -6.64
CA PRO A 67 -4.29 -5.52 -6.56
C PRO A 67 -5.54 -5.90 -5.76
N HIS A 68 -6.22 -6.96 -6.16
CA HIS A 68 -7.28 -7.57 -5.36
C HIS A 68 -6.66 -8.45 -4.28
N ALA A 69 -7.08 -8.28 -3.02
CA ALA A 69 -6.75 -9.24 -1.98
C ALA A 69 -7.39 -10.62 -2.27
N PRO A 70 -6.80 -11.73 -1.84
CA PRO A 70 -7.44 -13.03 -1.95
C PRO A 70 -8.74 -13.09 -1.16
N VAL A 71 -9.71 -13.89 -1.63
CA VAL A 71 -10.91 -14.22 -0.84
C VAL A 71 -10.52 -15.27 0.18
N ARG A 72 -10.78 -14.99 1.46
CA ARG A 72 -10.53 -15.91 2.59
C ARG A 72 -11.58 -15.76 3.69
N PRO A 73 -11.78 -16.76 4.53
CA PRO A 73 -12.56 -16.59 5.75
C PRO A 73 -11.92 -15.53 6.65
N VAL A 74 -12.75 -14.69 7.29
CA VAL A 74 -12.31 -13.68 8.27
C VAL A 74 -12.93 -13.98 9.61
N THR A 75 -12.10 -14.33 10.59
CA THR A 75 -12.52 -14.80 11.92
C THR A 75 -13.38 -13.76 12.63
N LEU A 76 -12.99 -12.49 12.62
CA LEU A 76 -13.75 -11.40 13.23
C LEU A 76 -15.19 -11.30 12.70
N ASN A 77 -15.40 -11.67 11.45
CA ASN A 77 -16.70 -11.64 10.77
C ASN A 77 -17.39 -13.05 10.77
N GLY A 78 -17.14 -13.86 11.77
CA GLY A 78 -17.74 -15.19 11.91
C GLY A 78 -17.29 -16.20 10.86
N GLY A 79 -16.11 -16.03 10.28
CA GLY A 79 -15.57 -16.89 9.23
C GLY A 79 -16.17 -16.62 7.83
N MET A 80 -16.89 -15.52 7.65
CA MET A 80 -17.45 -15.14 6.33
C MET A 80 -16.35 -14.91 5.31
N PRO A 81 -16.41 -15.53 4.11
CA PRO A 81 -15.44 -15.31 3.06
C PRO A 81 -15.53 -13.89 2.50
N MET A 82 -14.42 -13.17 2.47
CA MET A 82 -14.31 -11.86 1.85
C MET A 82 -12.87 -11.59 1.41
N ARG A 83 -12.66 -10.55 0.60
CA ARG A 83 -11.31 -10.12 0.24
C ARG A 83 -10.60 -9.57 1.46
N ALA A 84 -9.49 -10.21 1.83
CA ALA A 84 -8.69 -9.85 2.99
C ALA A 84 -7.21 -10.15 2.75
N TRP A 85 -6.34 -9.23 3.14
CA TRP A 85 -4.90 -9.41 3.05
C TRP A 85 -4.39 -10.43 4.08
N TYR A 86 -4.99 -10.44 5.27
CA TYR A 86 -4.74 -11.40 6.35
C TYR A 86 -6.02 -11.62 7.16
N ASP A 87 -6.06 -12.66 7.98
CA ASP A 87 -7.19 -12.89 8.85
C ASP A 87 -7.15 -11.90 10.04
N ILE A 88 -8.29 -11.34 10.40
CA ILE A 88 -8.43 -10.53 11.61
C ILE A 88 -8.96 -11.43 12.73
N LEU A 89 -8.04 -11.82 13.60
CA LEU A 89 -8.36 -12.68 14.75
C LEU A 89 -8.93 -11.85 15.92
N GLU A 90 -8.33 -10.66 16.14
CA GLU A 90 -8.72 -9.73 17.21
C GLU A 90 -8.38 -8.29 16.77
N LEU A 91 -9.14 -7.28 17.25
CA LEU A 91 -8.91 -5.85 16.94
C LEU A 91 -8.09 -5.13 18.02
N SER A 92 -7.45 -5.84 18.96
CA SER A 92 -6.60 -5.24 19.97
C SER A 92 -5.12 -5.24 19.56
N ALA A 93 -4.36 -4.27 20.06
CA ALA A 93 -2.92 -4.18 19.79
C ALA A 93 -2.14 -5.40 20.29
N GLU A 94 -2.56 -5.96 21.43
CA GLU A 94 -1.98 -7.14 22.08
C GLU A 94 -2.63 -8.46 21.64
N GLY A 95 -3.68 -8.40 20.81
CA GLY A 95 -4.42 -9.56 20.36
C GLY A 95 -3.62 -10.47 19.42
N ARG A 96 -4.15 -11.69 19.23
CA ARG A 96 -3.56 -12.64 18.28
C ARG A 96 -3.54 -12.06 16.87
N LYS A 97 -2.42 -12.21 16.18
CA LYS A 97 -2.18 -11.69 14.82
C LYS A 97 -2.02 -12.86 13.85
N ASP A 98 -2.58 -12.72 12.65
CA ASP A 98 -2.29 -13.64 11.53
C ASP A 98 -0.95 -13.25 10.89
N GLU A 99 0.13 -13.64 11.55
CA GLU A 99 1.49 -13.38 11.06
C GLU A 99 1.73 -14.02 9.69
N ALA A 100 1.30 -15.27 9.51
CA ALA A 100 1.49 -16.01 8.26
C ALA A 100 0.77 -15.31 7.09
N GLY A 101 -0.47 -14.89 7.26
CA GLY A 101 -1.24 -14.16 6.26
C GLY A 101 -0.64 -12.78 5.96
N THR A 102 -0.16 -12.07 6.99
CA THR A 102 0.53 -10.78 6.84
C THR A 102 1.79 -10.93 5.98
N ARG A 103 2.63 -11.91 6.29
CA ARG A 103 3.88 -12.19 5.56
C ARG A 103 3.61 -12.67 4.12
N ALA A 104 2.60 -13.53 3.92
CA ALA A 104 2.21 -13.98 2.57
C ALA A 104 1.73 -12.82 1.70
N SER A 105 0.94 -11.91 2.25
CA SER A 105 0.49 -10.71 1.56
C SER A 105 1.65 -9.76 1.25
N ALA A 106 2.56 -9.56 2.19
CA ALA A 106 3.76 -8.75 1.95
C ALA A 106 4.64 -9.33 0.83
N ALA A 107 4.83 -10.65 0.79
CA ALA A 107 5.55 -11.32 -0.29
C ALA A 107 4.88 -11.10 -1.66
N ARG A 108 3.54 -11.12 -1.72
CA ARG A 108 2.79 -10.79 -2.93
C ARG A 108 3.03 -9.35 -3.38
N ILE A 109 3.07 -8.39 -2.44
CA ILE A 109 3.39 -7.00 -2.77
C ILE A 109 4.84 -6.88 -3.26
N GLY A 110 5.78 -7.62 -2.66
CA GLY A 110 7.15 -7.73 -3.17
C GLY A 110 7.21 -8.17 -4.64
N ALA A 111 6.41 -9.18 -5.02
CA ALA A 111 6.33 -9.63 -6.41
C ALA A 111 5.76 -8.55 -7.36
N LEU A 112 4.82 -7.72 -6.90
CA LEU A 112 4.32 -6.58 -7.67
C LEU A 112 5.39 -5.50 -7.85
N ILE A 113 6.18 -5.23 -6.82
CA ILE A 113 7.32 -4.30 -6.90
C ILE A 113 8.32 -4.81 -7.95
N GLU A 114 8.71 -6.09 -7.88
CA GLU A 114 9.65 -6.69 -8.85
C GLU A 114 9.11 -6.62 -10.30
N ARG A 115 7.82 -6.77 -10.48
CA ARG A 115 7.18 -6.62 -11.79
C ARG A 115 7.30 -5.18 -12.32
N GLU A 116 7.12 -4.16 -11.49
CA GLU A 116 7.29 -2.77 -11.91
C GLU A 116 8.77 -2.43 -12.17
N ILE A 117 9.71 -3.01 -11.41
CA ILE A 117 11.14 -2.94 -11.69
C ILE A 117 11.45 -3.57 -13.06
N GLY A 118 10.89 -4.76 -13.34
CA GLY A 118 11.04 -5.43 -14.64
C GLY A 118 10.48 -4.63 -15.82
N ARG A 119 9.59 -3.64 -15.57
CA ARG A 119 9.11 -2.67 -16.54
C ARG A 119 10.04 -1.46 -16.73
N GLY A 120 11.14 -1.39 -15.97
CA GLY A 120 12.10 -0.30 -16.02
C GLY A 120 11.85 0.84 -15.01
N VAL A 121 10.88 0.69 -14.08
CA VAL A 121 10.66 1.69 -13.04
C VAL A 121 11.74 1.55 -11.97
N ALA A 122 12.44 2.64 -11.68
CA ALA A 122 13.43 2.66 -10.60
C ALA A 122 12.75 2.42 -9.25
N THR A 123 13.36 1.66 -8.34
CA THR A 123 12.78 1.32 -7.03
C THR A 123 12.42 2.56 -6.22
N THR A 124 13.24 3.61 -6.29
CA THR A 124 12.99 4.90 -5.64
C THR A 124 11.81 5.68 -6.23
N ARG A 125 11.22 5.20 -7.31
CA ARG A 125 10.00 5.73 -7.96
C ARG A 125 8.81 4.78 -7.81
N ILE A 126 8.94 3.73 -6.99
CA ILE A 126 7.84 2.83 -6.63
C ILE A 126 7.44 3.17 -5.20
N SER A 127 6.19 3.58 -5.02
CA SER A 127 5.60 3.87 -3.71
C SER A 127 4.49 2.88 -3.40
N LEU A 128 4.30 2.60 -2.12
CA LEU A 128 3.16 1.81 -1.65
C LEU A 128 2.12 2.74 -1.04
N ALA A 129 0.86 2.46 -1.27
CA ALA A 129 -0.25 3.14 -0.62
C ALA A 129 -1.22 2.10 -0.08
N GLY A 130 -1.93 2.41 0.98
CA GLY A 130 -2.96 1.50 1.46
C GLY A 130 -3.87 2.11 2.51
N PHE A 131 -5.09 1.59 2.53
CA PHE A 131 -6.13 1.98 3.48
C PHE A 131 -6.41 0.82 4.43
N SER A 132 -6.53 1.12 5.72
CA SER A 132 -6.90 0.14 6.75
C SER A 132 -5.99 -1.11 6.68
N GLN A 133 -6.54 -2.30 6.48
CA GLN A 133 -5.78 -3.55 6.34
C GLN A 133 -4.72 -3.47 5.21
N GLY A 134 -5.03 -2.81 4.09
CA GLY A 134 -4.08 -2.59 2.99
C GLY A 134 -2.92 -1.67 3.40
N GLY A 135 -3.17 -0.65 4.24
CA GLY A 135 -2.14 0.22 4.78
C GLY A 135 -1.18 -0.52 5.71
N ALA A 136 -1.70 -1.46 6.51
CA ALA A 136 -0.89 -2.31 7.37
C ALA A 136 0.10 -3.17 6.54
N ILE A 137 -0.37 -3.77 5.43
CA ILE A 137 0.50 -4.54 4.53
C ILE A 137 1.49 -3.62 3.80
N ALA A 138 1.07 -2.43 3.37
CA ALA A 138 1.97 -1.47 2.72
C ALA A 138 3.15 -1.09 3.64
N LEU A 139 2.88 -0.76 4.90
CA LEU A 139 3.92 -0.48 5.90
C LEU A 139 4.82 -1.70 6.14
N HIS A 140 4.21 -2.88 6.38
CA HIS A 140 4.95 -4.10 6.66
C HIS A 140 5.89 -4.49 5.51
N ALA A 141 5.39 -4.44 4.27
CA ALA A 141 6.17 -4.78 3.08
C ALA A 141 7.29 -3.77 2.81
N ALA A 142 6.98 -2.45 2.86
CA ALA A 142 7.95 -1.41 2.54
C ALA A 142 9.14 -1.39 3.51
N LEU A 143 8.89 -1.52 4.81
CA LEU A 143 9.96 -1.51 5.81
C LEU A 143 10.93 -2.69 5.65
N ARG A 144 10.47 -3.82 5.09
CA ARG A 144 11.26 -5.05 4.94
C ARG A 144 11.80 -5.26 3.53
N TYR A 145 11.37 -4.43 2.56
CA TYR A 145 11.83 -4.58 1.18
C TYR A 145 13.34 -4.27 1.08
N PRO A 146 14.13 -5.10 0.37
CA PRO A 146 15.60 -5.01 0.42
C PRO A 146 16.20 -3.80 -0.30
N GLN A 147 15.45 -3.15 -1.19
CA GLN A 147 15.89 -1.97 -1.93
C GLN A 147 15.10 -0.74 -1.49
N ARG A 148 15.70 0.46 -1.63
CA ARG A 148 15.05 1.71 -1.27
C ARG A 148 13.83 1.97 -2.17
N LEU A 149 12.67 2.19 -1.54
CA LEU A 149 11.43 2.58 -2.21
C LEU A 149 11.23 4.10 -2.22
N GLY A 150 10.24 4.55 -2.98
CA GLY A 150 9.87 5.97 -3.09
C GLY A 150 9.19 6.51 -1.84
N GLY A 151 8.34 5.73 -1.20
CA GLY A 151 7.60 6.12 0.00
C GLY A 151 6.41 5.24 0.31
N VAL A 152 5.75 5.53 1.43
CA VAL A 152 4.48 4.88 1.82
C VAL A 152 3.44 5.93 2.15
N MET A 153 2.22 5.73 1.68
CA MET A 153 1.01 6.43 2.12
C MET A 153 0.13 5.46 2.90
N ALA A 154 0.04 5.65 4.21
CA ALA A 154 -0.67 4.80 5.15
C ALA A 154 -1.92 5.52 5.66
N LEU A 155 -3.11 5.06 5.23
CA LEU A 155 -4.38 5.72 5.47
C LEU A 155 -5.22 4.92 6.46
N SER A 156 -5.63 5.53 7.60
CA SER A 156 -6.45 4.92 8.66
C SER A 156 -5.99 3.50 8.97
N THR A 157 -4.75 3.35 9.42
CA THR A 157 -4.09 2.05 9.59
C THR A 157 -3.14 2.04 10.77
N TYR A 158 -2.50 0.90 10.98
CA TYR A 158 -1.52 0.65 12.02
C TYR A 158 -0.35 -0.19 11.49
N LEU A 159 0.74 -0.27 12.24
CA LEU A 159 1.90 -1.09 11.91
C LEU A 159 1.72 -2.50 12.49
N PRO A 160 1.48 -3.53 11.65
CA PRO A 160 1.37 -4.90 12.13
C PRO A 160 2.76 -5.48 12.44
N LEU A 161 2.82 -6.43 13.37
CA LEU A 161 4.05 -7.13 13.75
C LEU A 161 5.21 -6.17 14.05
N HIS A 162 4.91 -5.10 14.80
CA HIS A 162 5.90 -4.05 15.11
C HIS A 162 7.07 -4.61 15.92
N GLU A 163 6.85 -5.68 16.69
CA GLU A 163 7.85 -6.35 17.51
C GLU A 163 9.03 -6.89 16.70
N SER A 164 8.77 -7.32 15.46
CA SER A 164 9.80 -7.89 14.58
C SER A 164 10.50 -6.85 13.71
N VAL A 165 10.05 -5.59 13.69
CA VAL A 165 10.61 -4.55 12.80
C VAL A 165 12.09 -4.32 13.11
N ALA A 166 12.48 -4.25 14.38
CA ALA A 166 13.87 -3.98 14.76
C ALA A 166 14.87 -5.01 14.19
N SER A 167 14.44 -6.26 14.02
CA SER A 167 15.29 -7.35 13.49
C SER A 167 15.12 -7.57 11.99
N GLU A 168 14.01 -7.12 11.39
CA GLU A 168 13.65 -7.44 10.01
C GLU A 168 13.67 -6.24 9.07
N ALA A 169 13.67 -5.01 9.60
CA ALA A 169 13.65 -3.82 8.77
C ALA A 169 14.90 -3.73 7.89
N SER A 170 14.70 -3.43 6.62
CA SER A 170 15.78 -3.21 5.67
C SER A 170 16.46 -1.86 5.94
N ALA A 171 17.78 -1.88 6.03
CA ALA A 171 18.59 -0.66 6.15
C ALA A 171 18.35 0.30 4.97
N ALA A 172 18.00 -0.22 3.79
CA ALA A 172 17.70 0.59 2.60
C ALA A 172 16.48 1.51 2.79
N ASN A 173 15.53 1.11 3.64
CA ASN A 173 14.28 1.83 3.90
C ASN A 173 14.23 2.48 5.30
N ARG A 174 15.37 2.63 5.97
CA ARG A 174 15.45 3.26 7.29
C ARG A 174 14.89 4.71 7.30
N HIS A 175 15.13 5.44 6.22
CA HIS A 175 14.66 6.82 6.03
C HIS A 175 13.61 6.89 4.92
N LEU A 176 12.74 5.87 4.83
CA LEU A 176 11.65 5.85 3.88
C LEU A 176 10.64 6.96 4.21
N PRO A 177 10.29 7.85 3.26
CA PRO A 177 9.22 8.80 3.49
C PRO A 177 7.89 8.10 3.76
N ILE A 178 7.24 8.39 4.89
CA ILE A 178 5.96 7.80 5.25
C ILE A 178 4.97 8.93 5.55
N LEU A 179 3.88 9.00 4.78
CA LEU A 179 2.72 9.83 5.07
C LEU A 179 1.68 8.97 5.78
N MET A 180 1.32 9.36 7.01
CA MET A 180 0.23 8.73 7.75
C MET A 180 -0.93 9.71 7.90
N CYS A 181 -2.13 9.28 7.53
CA CYS A 181 -3.38 10.01 7.74
C CYS A 181 -4.36 9.13 8.49
N HIS A 182 -5.04 9.70 9.51
CA HIS A 182 -6.01 8.96 10.31
C HIS A 182 -7.20 9.83 10.66
N GLY A 183 -8.41 9.25 10.60
CA GLY A 183 -9.62 9.94 11.02
C GLY A 183 -9.66 10.11 12.54
N LEU A 184 -9.91 11.34 13.04
CA LEU A 184 -10.01 11.61 14.48
C LEU A 184 -11.13 10.80 15.16
N HIS A 185 -12.15 10.43 14.41
CA HIS A 185 -13.33 9.70 14.90
C HIS A 185 -13.51 8.38 14.13
N ASP A 186 -12.40 7.73 13.71
CA ASP A 186 -12.46 6.42 13.05
C ASP A 186 -13.12 5.41 13.99
N PRO A 187 -14.28 4.84 13.63
CA PRO A 187 -15.01 3.91 14.51
C PRO A 187 -14.43 2.50 14.48
N MET A 188 -13.58 2.17 13.52
CA MET A 188 -13.04 0.82 13.32
C MET A 188 -11.64 0.67 13.89
N LEU A 189 -10.77 1.63 13.59
CA LEU A 189 -9.41 1.68 14.10
C LEU A 189 -9.22 2.98 14.88
N SER A 190 -9.04 2.88 16.18
CA SER A 190 -8.87 4.07 17.02
C SER A 190 -7.66 4.88 16.57
N LEU A 191 -7.76 6.21 16.66
CA LEU A 191 -6.64 7.12 16.39
C LEU A 191 -5.38 6.72 17.18
N ALA A 192 -5.54 6.23 18.41
CA ALA A 192 -4.44 5.79 19.25
C ALA A 192 -3.56 4.71 18.61
N LEU A 193 -4.13 3.77 17.84
CA LEU A 193 -3.37 2.76 17.09
C LEU A 193 -2.51 3.39 15.99
N GLY A 194 -3.04 4.39 15.30
CA GLY A 194 -2.29 5.16 14.30
C GLY A 194 -1.15 5.94 14.94
N GLU A 195 -1.43 6.62 16.07
CA GLU A 195 -0.43 7.40 16.82
C GLU A 195 0.69 6.52 17.38
N GLN A 196 0.37 5.39 17.99
CA GLN A 196 1.36 4.41 18.46
C GLN A 196 2.26 3.93 17.32
N SER A 197 1.66 3.65 16.16
CA SER A 197 2.42 3.23 14.97
C SER A 197 3.35 4.33 14.47
N ARG A 198 2.88 5.59 14.41
CA ARG A 198 3.66 6.77 14.04
C ARG A 198 4.84 6.95 15.01
N ASP A 199 4.58 6.91 16.31
CA ASP A 199 5.59 7.17 17.33
C ASP A 199 6.66 6.07 17.34
N PHE A 200 6.23 4.82 17.14
CA PHE A 200 7.17 3.71 16.95
C PHE A 200 8.05 3.90 15.70
N LEU A 201 7.45 4.23 14.55
CA LEU A 201 8.21 4.48 13.32
C LEU A 201 9.17 5.66 13.47
N ALA A 202 8.76 6.74 14.11
CA ALA A 202 9.63 7.89 14.40
C ALA A 202 10.79 7.53 15.32
N SER A 203 10.64 6.55 16.21
CA SER A 203 11.71 6.09 17.10
C SER A 203 12.79 5.28 16.39
N LEU A 204 12.52 4.79 15.19
CA LEU A 204 13.49 4.03 14.39
C LEU A 204 14.47 4.93 13.60
N GLY A 205 14.20 6.22 13.46
CA GLY A 205 15.07 7.23 12.83
C GLY A 205 14.55 7.70 11.48
#